data_6c1a0c71e925772dacde142efcb3f1b9
#
_entry.id   6c1a0c71e925772dacde142efcb3f1b9
#
_cell.length_a   1.000
_cell.length_b   1.000
_cell.length_c   1.000
_cell.angle_alpha   90.00
_cell.angle_beta   90.00
_cell.angle_gamma   90.00
#
_symmetry.space_group_name_H-M   'P 1'
#
loop_
_entity.id
_entity.type
_entity.pdbx_description
1 polymer ?
#
loop_
_entity_poly.entity_id
_entity_poly.type
_entity_poly.pdbx_seq_one_letter_code
_entity_poly.pdbx_strand_id
1 'polypeptide(L)'
;MTAALGPVWLRSGPVTLRPWTDADAPVVLAALHDPEIVLWNGSAVPDIAAAEAWVRRRADWSEGDHASFAISATAGLALLGSVSLHEIDPVQGDAEIGYWVAAQARGHGLAARAVTLVCRWAFAVLPVDRIELAHAVENAASGRVAERAGFTLEGRLRRSYRYGDGVKHDELLWSRLRGDGGSSTGVCGTRA
;
A
#
# COMPACT_ATOMS: atom_id res chain seq x y z
N MET A 1 17.11 -15.90 13.67
CA MET A 1 17.73 -14.74 13.01
C MET A 1 16.89 -14.48 11.76
N THR A 2 16.02 -13.49 11.79
CA THR A 2 15.30 -13.02 10.60
C THR A 2 16.33 -12.38 9.66
N ALA A 3 16.38 -12.82 8.40
CA ALA A 3 17.24 -12.18 7.43
C ALA A 3 16.84 -10.70 7.32
N ALA A 4 17.82 -9.80 7.20
CA ALA A 4 17.54 -8.38 7.07
C ALA A 4 16.61 -8.17 5.85
N LEU A 5 15.50 -7.46 6.05
CA LEU A 5 14.58 -7.11 4.99
C LEU A 5 15.27 -6.10 4.05
N GLY A 6 15.31 -6.40 2.76
CA GLY A 6 15.92 -5.52 1.77
C GLY A 6 14.99 -5.29 0.57
N PRO A 7 15.17 -4.17 -0.15
CA PRO A 7 14.33 -3.83 -1.29
C PRO A 7 14.35 -4.88 -2.39
N VAL A 8 13.17 -5.22 -2.90
CA VAL A 8 12.98 -6.21 -3.96
C VAL A 8 12.14 -5.66 -5.11
N TRP A 9 12.17 -6.33 -6.26
CA TRP A 9 11.31 -6.04 -7.40
C TRP A 9 10.17 -7.03 -7.47
N LEU A 10 8.93 -6.53 -7.63
CA LEU A 10 7.75 -7.37 -7.85
C LEU A 10 7.09 -6.99 -9.18
N ARG A 11 6.59 -7.98 -9.93
CA ARG A 11 5.93 -7.74 -11.22
C ARG A 11 4.66 -8.54 -11.36
N SER A 12 3.63 -7.89 -11.92
CA SER A 12 2.37 -8.56 -12.28
C SER A 12 1.69 -7.83 -13.43
N GLY A 13 1.68 -8.44 -14.61
CA GLY A 13 1.14 -7.81 -15.82
C GLY A 13 1.79 -6.45 -16.12
N PRO A 14 1.01 -5.37 -16.27
CA PRO A 14 1.54 -4.06 -16.61
C PRO A 14 2.15 -3.29 -15.42
N VAL A 15 2.12 -3.85 -14.20
CA VAL A 15 2.58 -3.19 -12.97
C VAL A 15 3.92 -3.76 -12.55
N THR A 16 4.87 -2.87 -12.31
CA THR A 16 6.14 -3.14 -11.64
C THR A 16 6.20 -2.34 -10.34
N LEU A 17 6.49 -3.03 -9.24
CA LEU A 17 6.85 -2.44 -7.97
C LEU A 17 8.36 -2.54 -7.84
N ARG A 18 9.02 -1.41 -7.65
CA ARG A 18 10.48 -1.34 -7.59
C ARG A 18 10.95 -0.57 -6.35
N PRO A 19 12.21 -0.76 -5.96
CA PRO A 19 12.83 0.10 -4.98
C PRO A 19 12.77 1.57 -5.39
N TRP A 20 12.75 2.45 -4.40
CA TRP A 20 12.88 3.89 -4.59
C TRP A 20 14.30 4.26 -5.02
N THR A 21 14.41 5.31 -5.82
CA THR A 21 15.68 5.89 -6.25
C THR A 21 15.65 7.40 -6.08
N ASP A 22 16.79 8.05 -5.93
CA ASP A 22 16.88 9.51 -5.79
C ASP A 22 16.24 10.25 -6.99
N ALA A 23 16.26 9.65 -8.17
CA ALA A 23 15.61 10.18 -9.38
C ALA A 23 14.08 10.32 -9.26
N ASP A 24 13.45 9.68 -8.28
CA ASP A 24 12.01 9.78 -8.05
C ASP A 24 11.59 11.06 -7.31
N ALA A 25 12.51 11.74 -6.63
CA ALA A 25 12.21 12.88 -5.77
C ALA A 25 11.44 14.01 -6.46
N PRO A 26 11.75 14.43 -7.71
CA PRO A 26 10.96 15.47 -8.39
C PRO A 26 9.50 15.05 -8.64
N VAL A 27 9.26 13.79 -8.98
CA VAL A 27 7.89 13.28 -9.21
C VAL A 27 7.14 13.10 -7.89
N VAL A 28 7.83 12.68 -6.83
CA VAL A 28 7.28 12.62 -5.46
C VAL A 28 6.88 14.02 -5.00
N LEU A 29 7.73 15.04 -5.20
CA LEU A 29 7.41 16.42 -4.86
C LEU A 29 6.12 16.87 -5.55
N ALA A 30 6.02 16.65 -6.87
CA ALA A 30 4.83 17.01 -7.63
C ALA A 30 3.57 16.25 -7.16
N ALA A 31 3.70 14.94 -6.90
CA ALA A 31 2.59 14.11 -6.45
C ALA A 31 2.08 14.50 -5.05
N LEU A 32 3.00 14.80 -4.11
CA LEU A 32 2.64 15.19 -2.75
C LEU A 32 2.18 16.66 -2.64
N HIS A 33 2.07 17.39 -3.75
CA HIS A 33 1.33 18.64 -3.88
C HIS A 33 -0.05 18.47 -4.57
N ASP A 34 -0.39 17.27 -5.05
CA ASP A 34 -1.73 16.98 -5.55
C ASP A 34 -2.74 17.08 -4.39
N PRO A 35 -3.79 17.93 -4.51
CA PRO A 35 -4.72 18.17 -3.40
C PRO A 35 -5.41 16.91 -2.87
N GLU A 36 -5.70 15.95 -3.73
CA GLU A 36 -6.33 14.69 -3.33
C GLU A 36 -5.36 13.79 -2.58
N ILE A 37 -4.09 13.75 -2.98
CA ILE A 37 -3.05 13.00 -2.26
C ILE A 37 -2.78 13.67 -0.91
N VAL A 38 -2.63 14.99 -0.86
CA VAL A 38 -2.45 15.74 0.39
C VAL A 38 -3.61 15.50 1.34
N LEU A 39 -4.85 15.55 0.83
CA LEU A 39 -6.03 15.31 1.63
C LEU A 39 -6.00 13.93 2.29
N TRP A 40 -5.78 12.86 1.52
CA TRP A 40 -5.95 11.49 2.01
C TRP A 40 -4.70 10.84 2.59
N ASN A 41 -3.50 11.37 2.33
CA ASN A 41 -2.25 10.81 2.88
C ASN A 41 -1.59 11.69 3.96
N GLY A 42 -2.05 12.93 4.12
CA GLY A 42 -1.57 13.84 5.17
C GLY A 42 -0.08 14.22 5.09
N SER A 43 0.60 13.87 4.01
CA SER A 43 2.06 14.01 3.88
C SER A 43 2.38 15.05 2.81
N ALA A 44 2.34 16.32 3.15
CA ALA A 44 2.90 17.37 2.30
C ALA A 44 4.43 17.40 2.47
N VAL A 45 5.16 17.56 1.38
CA VAL A 45 6.60 17.85 1.38
C VAL A 45 6.79 19.26 0.84
N PRO A 46 7.49 20.17 1.57
CA PRO A 46 7.54 21.59 1.20
C PRO A 46 8.46 21.87 0.01
N ASP A 47 9.48 21.05 -0.21
CA ASP A 47 10.52 21.29 -1.21
C ASP A 47 11.20 20.00 -1.67
N ILE A 48 12.14 20.14 -2.60
CA ILE A 48 12.88 19.01 -3.17
C ILE A 48 13.74 18.28 -2.12
N ALA A 49 14.33 18.99 -1.17
CA ALA A 49 15.16 18.37 -0.13
C ALA A 49 14.31 17.47 0.79
N ALA A 50 13.08 17.90 1.11
CA ALA A 50 12.13 17.10 1.85
C ALA A 50 11.65 15.88 1.04
N ALA A 51 11.46 16.02 -0.29
CA ALA A 51 11.12 14.91 -1.17
C ALA A 51 12.26 13.87 -1.27
N GLU A 52 13.52 14.33 -1.39
CA GLU A 52 14.69 13.45 -1.35
C GLU A 52 14.79 12.70 -0.01
N ALA A 53 14.58 13.39 1.11
CA ALA A 53 14.56 12.76 2.43
C ALA A 53 13.42 11.74 2.56
N TRP A 54 12.24 12.04 1.99
CA TRP A 54 11.10 11.13 1.92
C TRP A 54 11.44 9.87 1.13
N VAL A 55 12.08 10.01 -0.03
CA VAL A 55 12.53 8.88 -0.88
C VAL A 55 13.56 8.03 -0.15
N ARG A 56 14.60 8.64 0.45
CA ARG A 56 15.64 7.90 1.19
C ARG A 56 15.07 7.06 2.33
N ARG A 57 14.15 7.62 3.14
CA ARG A 57 13.51 6.87 4.23
C ARG A 57 12.75 5.64 3.71
N ARG A 58 12.10 5.76 2.55
CA ARG A 58 11.34 4.65 1.96
C ARG A 58 12.20 3.62 1.22
N ALA A 59 13.39 4.02 0.80
CA ALA A 59 14.36 3.12 0.18
C ALA A 59 15.09 2.23 1.20
N ASP A 60 15.17 2.67 2.45
CA ASP A 60 15.86 1.94 3.51
C ASP A 60 14.87 1.10 4.33
N TRP A 61 14.98 -0.21 4.22
CA TRP A 61 14.14 -1.18 4.94
C TRP A 61 14.90 -1.87 6.09
N SER A 62 16.05 -1.35 6.47
CA SER A 62 16.97 -2.02 7.41
C SER A 62 16.39 -2.22 8.81
N GLU A 63 15.46 -1.37 9.25
CA GLU A 63 14.77 -1.50 10.53
C GLU A 63 13.72 -2.62 10.52
N GLY A 64 13.24 -3.03 9.34
CA GLY A 64 12.31 -4.14 9.18
C GLY A 64 10.85 -3.82 9.54
N ASP A 65 10.55 -2.58 9.90
CA ASP A 65 9.23 -2.09 10.30
C ASP A 65 8.36 -1.63 9.12
N HIS A 66 8.96 -1.53 7.93
CA HIS A 66 8.25 -1.16 6.71
C HIS A 66 8.87 -1.79 5.45
N ALA A 67 8.08 -1.80 4.36
CA ALA A 67 8.51 -2.16 3.01
C ALA A 67 7.78 -1.27 1.99
N SER A 68 8.51 -0.38 1.33
CA SER A 68 7.92 0.65 0.48
C SER A 68 8.39 0.55 -0.97
N PHE A 69 7.46 0.61 -1.90
CA PHE A 69 7.70 0.45 -3.33
C PHE A 69 7.23 1.66 -4.13
N ALA A 70 8.02 2.01 -5.12
CA ALA A 70 7.59 2.86 -6.22
C ALA A 70 6.75 2.04 -7.21
N ILE A 71 5.54 2.48 -7.53
CA ILE A 71 4.69 1.88 -8.57
C ILE A 71 5.11 2.44 -9.92
N SER A 72 5.41 1.57 -10.88
CA SER A 72 5.72 1.97 -12.26
C SER A 72 5.06 1.05 -13.29
N ALA A 73 4.97 1.49 -14.53
CA ALA A 73 4.59 0.62 -15.65
C ALA A 73 5.74 -0.30 -16.02
N THR A 74 5.44 -1.53 -16.44
CA THR A 74 6.47 -2.50 -16.87
C THR A 74 7.23 -2.04 -18.13
N ALA A 75 6.58 -1.28 -19.01
CA ALA A 75 7.17 -0.78 -20.25
C ALA A 75 8.07 0.46 -20.07
N GLY A 76 8.13 1.06 -18.86
CA GLY A 76 8.98 2.20 -18.57
C GLY A 76 8.96 2.46 -17.07
N LEU A 77 10.09 2.78 -16.49
CA LEU A 77 10.23 2.89 -15.02
C LEU A 77 9.75 4.22 -14.44
N ALA A 78 8.96 5.01 -15.21
CA ALA A 78 8.37 6.25 -14.73
C ALA A 78 7.52 6.00 -13.48
N LEU A 79 7.66 6.85 -12.47
CA LEU A 79 6.92 6.77 -11.23
C LEU A 79 5.44 7.11 -11.47
N LEU A 80 4.55 6.21 -11.08
CA LEU A 80 3.10 6.34 -11.18
C LEU A 80 2.41 6.41 -9.81
N GLY A 81 3.10 6.05 -8.75
CA GLY A 81 2.55 6.03 -7.40
C GLY A 81 3.46 5.35 -6.39
N SER A 82 2.91 5.14 -5.22
CA SER A 82 3.55 4.48 -4.07
C SER A 82 2.62 3.41 -3.50
N VAL A 83 3.20 2.33 -3.01
CA VAL A 83 2.53 1.38 -2.10
C VAL A 83 3.52 0.95 -1.03
N SER A 84 3.09 0.96 0.23
CA SER A 84 3.95 0.62 1.37
C SER A 84 3.21 -0.27 2.35
N LEU A 85 3.91 -1.27 2.89
CA LEU A 85 3.60 -1.79 4.21
C LEU A 85 4.32 -0.95 5.25
N HIS A 86 3.67 -0.67 6.34
CA HIS A 86 4.22 0.00 7.52
C HIS A 86 3.67 -0.69 8.77
N GLU A 87 4.24 -0.37 9.93
CA GLU A 87 3.90 -1.00 11.21
C GLU A 87 3.96 -2.53 11.14
N ILE A 88 5.01 -3.05 10.44
CA ILE A 88 5.22 -4.48 10.37
C ILE A 88 5.61 -4.99 11.75
N ASP A 89 4.70 -5.72 12.42
CA ASP A 89 4.95 -6.35 13.71
C ASP A 89 5.13 -7.87 13.54
N PRO A 90 6.36 -8.38 13.58
CA PRO A 90 6.61 -9.80 13.43
C PRO A 90 6.15 -10.65 14.61
N VAL A 91 5.80 -10.04 15.75
CA VAL A 91 5.34 -10.74 16.96
C VAL A 91 3.82 -10.94 16.91
N GLN A 92 3.09 -9.88 16.54
CA GLN A 92 1.63 -9.96 16.34
C GLN A 92 1.27 -10.62 15.00
N GLY A 93 2.15 -10.50 14.00
CA GLY A 93 1.90 -10.99 12.65
C GLY A 93 1.10 -9.99 11.78
N ASP A 94 1.08 -8.72 12.17
CA ASP A 94 0.27 -7.68 11.54
C ASP A 94 1.12 -6.69 10.74
N ALA A 95 0.48 -6.01 9.78
CA ALA A 95 1.02 -4.86 9.07
C ALA A 95 -0.11 -3.98 8.55
N GLU A 96 0.15 -2.71 8.32
CA GLU A 96 -0.76 -1.81 7.61
C GLU A 96 -0.29 -1.56 6.18
N ILE A 97 -1.23 -1.32 5.25
CA ILE A 97 -0.90 -0.97 3.87
C ILE A 97 -1.47 0.38 3.49
N GLY A 98 -0.59 1.24 2.96
CA GLY A 98 -0.93 2.55 2.41
C GLY A 98 -0.45 2.71 0.98
N TYR A 99 -1.11 3.58 0.21
CA TYR A 99 -0.74 3.85 -1.18
C TYR A 99 -1.25 5.21 -1.66
N TRP A 100 -0.65 5.69 -2.73
CA TRP A 100 -1.21 6.76 -3.56
C TRP A 100 -0.87 6.51 -5.04
N VAL A 101 -1.66 7.10 -5.93
CA VAL A 101 -1.45 7.05 -7.39
C VAL A 101 -1.51 8.47 -7.94
N ALA A 102 -0.51 8.83 -8.75
CA ALA A 102 -0.45 10.13 -9.40
C ALA A 102 -1.68 10.36 -10.28
N ALA A 103 -2.15 11.62 -10.38
CA ALA A 103 -3.42 11.97 -11.02
C ALA A 103 -3.57 11.36 -12.42
N GLN A 104 -2.52 11.46 -13.23
CA GLN A 104 -2.50 10.96 -14.62
C GLN A 104 -2.56 9.42 -14.74
N ALA A 105 -2.33 8.70 -13.63
CA ALA A 105 -2.32 7.24 -13.59
C ALA A 105 -3.56 6.63 -12.89
N ARG A 106 -4.49 7.47 -12.42
CA ARG A 106 -5.73 7.03 -11.76
C ARG A 106 -6.70 6.40 -12.76
N GLY A 107 -7.69 5.67 -12.26
CA GLY A 107 -8.74 5.04 -13.08
C GLY A 107 -8.36 3.72 -13.76
N HIS A 108 -7.09 3.33 -13.76
CA HIS A 108 -6.59 2.14 -14.46
C HIS A 108 -6.41 0.89 -13.57
N GLY A 109 -6.87 0.95 -12.32
CA GLY A 109 -6.79 -0.16 -11.36
C GLY A 109 -5.37 -0.44 -10.83
N LEU A 110 -4.43 0.50 -11.00
CA LEU A 110 -3.04 0.34 -10.59
C LEU A 110 -2.91 0.10 -9.08
N ALA A 111 -3.62 0.90 -8.26
CA ALA A 111 -3.58 0.76 -6.80
C ALA A 111 -4.00 -0.65 -6.36
N ALA A 112 -5.14 -1.16 -6.84
CA ALA A 112 -5.63 -2.50 -6.45
C ALA A 112 -4.65 -3.61 -6.86
N ARG A 113 -4.03 -3.49 -8.05
CA ARG A 113 -3.00 -4.44 -8.51
C ARG A 113 -1.73 -4.36 -7.65
N ALA A 114 -1.27 -3.16 -7.32
CA ALA A 114 -0.10 -2.93 -6.48
C ALA A 114 -0.33 -3.48 -5.07
N VAL A 115 -1.45 -3.15 -4.44
CA VAL A 115 -1.86 -3.65 -3.12
C VAL A 115 -1.92 -5.17 -3.12
N THR A 116 -2.61 -5.78 -4.11
CA THR A 116 -2.68 -7.25 -4.23
C THR A 116 -1.30 -7.88 -4.32
N LEU A 117 -0.40 -7.29 -5.10
CA LEU A 117 0.95 -7.81 -5.32
C LEU A 117 1.80 -7.74 -4.06
N VAL A 118 1.73 -6.63 -3.32
CA VAL A 118 2.40 -6.46 -2.02
C VAL A 118 1.86 -7.46 -0.99
N CYS A 119 0.54 -7.62 -0.86
CA CYS A 119 -0.04 -8.58 0.07
C CYS A 119 0.43 -10.02 -0.21
N ARG A 120 0.44 -10.42 -1.50
CA ARG A 120 0.90 -11.77 -1.88
C ARG A 120 2.39 -11.98 -1.54
N TRP A 121 3.22 -10.98 -1.79
CA TRP A 121 4.64 -11.02 -1.44
C TRP A 121 4.83 -11.07 0.09
N ALA A 122 4.16 -10.19 0.82
CA ALA A 122 4.26 -10.12 2.27
C ALA A 122 3.88 -11.44 2.93
N PHE A 123 2.74 -12.02 2.56
CA PHE A 123 2.30 -13.32 3.09
C PHE A 123 3.24 -14.47 2.73
N ALA A 124 4.03 -14.35 1.67
CA ALA A 124 4.98 -15.40 1.27
C ALA A 124 6.32 -15.30 2.01
N VAL A 125 6.77 -14.08 2.36
CA VAL A 125 8.15 -13.85 2.82
C VAL A 125 8.27 -13.20 4.18
N LEU A 126 7.23 -12.50 4.67
CA LEU A 126 7.23 -11.84 5.97
C LEU A 126 6.46 -12.69 7.01
N PRO A 127 6.79 -12.55 8.29
CA PRO A 127 6.06 -13.19 9.37
C PRO A 127 4.76 -12.44 9.70
N VAL A 128 3.98 -12.07 8.68
CA VAL A 128 2.67 -11.43 8.82
C VAL A 128 1.59 -12.36 8.28
N ASP A 129 0.47 -12.45 8.94
CA ASP A 129 -0.70 -13.23 8.53
C ASP A 129 -1.97 -12.37 8.38
N ARG A 130 -1.88 -11.10 8.77
CA ARG A 130 -2.92 -10.09 8.65
C ARG A 130 -2.34 -8.78 8.09
N ILE A 131 -3.02 -8.19 7.11
CA ILE A 131 -2.72 -6.86 6.58
C ILE A 131 -3.97 -6.01 6.67
N GLU A 132 -3.86 -4.84 7.29
CA GLU A 132 -4.93 -3.88 7.44
C GLU A 132 -4.85 -2.77 6.39
N LEU A 133 -6.01 -2.24 6.02
CA LEU A 133 -6.18 -1.07 5.20
C LEU A 133 -7.28 -0.20 5.80
N ALA A 134 -6.95 1.02 6.19
CA ALA A 134 -7.92 1.99 6.65
C ALA A 134 -8.05 3.15 5.67
N HIS A 135 -9.23 3.73 5.56
CA HIS A 135 -9.46 4.93 4.76
C HIS A 135 -10.67 5.72 5.27
N ALA A 136 -10.67 7.04 5.05
CA ALA A 136 -11.82 7.87 5.36
C ALA A 136 -13.09 7.35 4.66
N VAL A 137 -14.23 7.39 5.34
CA VAL A 137 -15.53 6.97 4.77
C VAL A 137 -15.84 7.71 3.47
N GLU A 138 -15.41 8.96 3.36
CA GLU A 138 -15.59 9.82 2.18
C GLU A 138 -14.68 9.43 1.02
N ASN A 139 -13.60 8.68 1.25
CA ASN A 139 -12.70 8.19 0.20
C ASN A 139 -13.22 6.88 -0.42
N ALA A 140 -14.32 6.97 -1.15
CA ALA A 140 -14.91 5.81 -1.83
C ALA A 140 -13.96 5.16 -2.86
N ALA A 141 -12.97 5.89 -3.36
CA ALA A 141 -11.97 5.33 -4.28
C ALA A 141 -11.10 4.28 -3.57
N SER A 142 -10.71 4.55 -2.32
CA SER A 142 -9.92 3.62 -1.51
C SER A 142 -10.73 2.37 -1.14
N GLY A 143 -12.02 2.51 -0.83
CA GLY A 143 -12.92 1.37 -0.61
C GLY A 143 -12.96 0.40 -1.79
N ARG A 144 -13.09 0.95 -3.02
CA ARG A 144 -13.03 0.11 -4.23
C ARG A 144 -11.68 -0.58 -4.45
N VAL A 145 -10.59 0.01 -3.97
CA VAL A 145 -9.28 -0.64 -4.00
C VAL A 145 -9.24 -1.79 -3.00
N ALA A 146 -9.70 -1.58 -1.77
CA ALA A 146 -9.78 -2.63 -0.76
C ALA A 146 -10.59 -3.84 -1.24
N GLU A 147 -11.81 -3.61 -1.75
CA GLU A 147 -12.67 -4.67 -2.32
C GLU A 147 -11.96 -5.45 -3.43
N ARG A 148 -11.39 -4.74 -4.43
CA ARG A 148 -10.72 -5.37 -5.57
C ARG A 148 -9.42 -6.09 -5.19
N ALA A 149 -8.77 -5.67 -4.12
CA ALA A 149 -7.59 -6.32 -3.58
C ALA A 149 -7.90 -7.50 -2.64
N GLY A 150 -9.20 -7.82 -2.45
CA GLY A 150 -9.66 -8.97 -1.69
C GLY A 150 -9.60 -8.76 -0.17
N PHE A 151 -9.76 -7.52 0.29
CA PHE A 151 -9.94 -7.22 1.70
C PHE A 151 -11.40 -7.38 2.12
N THR A 152 -11.61 -7.76 3.36
CA THR A 152 -12.91 -7.85 4.02
C THR A 152 -13.12 -6.63 4.90
N LEU A 153 -14.28 -5.96 4.79
CA LEU A 153 -14.66 -4.86 5.67
C LEU A 153 -14.95 -5.39 7.07
N GLU A 154 -14.27 -4.86 8.08
CA GLU A 154 -14.45 -5.26 9.48
C GLU A 154 -15.28 -4.25 10.29
N GLY A 155 -15.21 -2.96 9.94
CA GLY A 155 -15.98 -1.99 10.70
C GLY A 155 -15.69 -0.54 10.35
N ARG A 156 -16.34 0.35 11.11
CA ARG A 156 -16.17 1.79 11.05
C ARG A 156 -15.59 2.31 12.37
N LEU A 157 -14.47 3.00 12.26
CA LEU A 157 -13.79 3.65 13.36
C LEU A 157 -14.24 5.10 13.42
N ARG A 158 -14.82 5.52 14.54
CA ARG A 158 -15.38 6.87 14.66
C ARG A 158 -14.28 7.89 14.96
N ARG A 159 -14.15 8.93 14.11
CA ARG A 159 -13.18 10.03 14.26
C ARG A 159 -11.77 9.53 14.58
N SER A 160 -11.34 8.51 13.88
CA SER A 160 -10.11 7.79 14.19
C SER A 160 -8.87 8.53 13.70
N TYR A 161 -8.91 9.11 12.49
CA TYR A 161 -7.71 9.68 11.87
C TYR A 161 -7.92 11.15 11.44
N ARG A 162 -6.86 11.95 11.58
CA ARG A 162 -6.83 13.35 11.14
C ARG A 162 -6.17 13.45 9.77
N TYR A 163 -6.94 13.79 8.77
CA TYR A 163 -6.49 13.91 7.39
C TYR A 163 -5.89 15.28 7.06
N GLY A 164 -5.50 15.48 5.80
CA GLY A 164 -4.80 16.68 5.35
C GLY A 164 -5.59 17.98 5.43
N ASP A 165 -6.91 17.92 5.58
CA ASP A 165 -7.80 19.07 5.88
C ASP A 165 -7.78 19.47 7.36
N GLY A 166 -7.03 18.75 8.20
CA GLY A 166 -6.96 18.98 9.64
C GLY A 166 -8.18 18.47 10.42
N VAL A 167 -9.13 17.80 9.77
CA VAL A 167 -10.34 17.26 10.41
C VAL A 167 -10.15 15.78 10.76
N LYS A 168 -10.73 15.33 11.86
CA LYS A 168 -10.85 13.91 12.18
C LYS A 168 -12.04 13.30 11.48
N HIS A 169 -11.78 12.37 10.56
CA HIS A 169 -12.79 11.61 9.85
C HIS A 169 -13.04 10.24 10.50
N ASP A 170 -14.19 9.67 10.20
CA ASP A 170 -14.44 8.26 10.46
C ASP A 170 -13.71 7.44 9.38
N GLU A 171 -13.18 6.30 9.77
CA GLU A 171 -12.53 5.38 8.82
C GLU A 171 -13.30 4.08 8.69
N LEU A 172 -13.21 3.48 7.51
CA LEU A 172 -13.52 2.08 7.30
C LEU A 172 -12.24 1.27 7.45
N LEU A 173 -12.27 0.28 8.34
CA LEU A 173 -11.20 -0.66 8.56
C LEU A 173 -11.48 -1.93 7.76
N TRP A 174 -10.52 -2.32 6.95
CA TRP A 174 -10.51 -3.52 6.14
C TRP A 174 -9.32 -4.38 6.52
N SER A 175 -9.47 -5.69 6.42
CA SER A 175 -8.37 -6.62 6.62
C SER A 175 -8.27 -7.64 5.50
N ARG A 176 -7.07 -8.17 5.30
CA ARG A 176 -6.82 -9.32 4.46
C ARG A 176 -5.91 -10.29 5.21
N LEU A 177 -6.33 -11.57 5.25
CA LEU A 177 -5.57 -12.62 5.93
C LEU A 177 -4.76 -13.45 4.93
N ARG A 178 -3.70 -14.09 5.41
CA ARG A 178 -2.84 -14.98 4.62
C ARG A 178 -3.61 -16.07 3.87
N GLY A 179 -4.74 -16.51 4.38
CA GLY A 179 -5.60 -17.54 3.77
C GLY A 179 -6.63 -17.03 2.77
N ASP A 180 -6.84 -15.70 2.71
CA ASP A 180 -7.85 -15.12 1.82
C ASP A 180 -7.42 -15.22 0.36
N GLY A 181 -8.28 -15.78 -0.50
CA GLY A 181 -7.99 -15.97 -1.93
C GLY A 181 -7.44 -17.34 -2.32
N GLY A 182 -7.28 -18.27 -1.37
CA GLY A 182 -7.16 -19.68 -1.68
C GLY A 182 -8.51 -20.18 -2.19
N SER A 183 -8.60 -20.62 -3.45
CA SER A 183 -9.78 -21.27 -4.01
C SER A 183 -10.22 -22.41 -3.09
N SER A 184 -11.39 -22.26 -2.47
CA SER A 184 -12.08 -23.40 -1.89
C SER A 184 -12.53 -24.32 -3.04
N THR A 185 -11.65 -25.22 -3.47
CA THR A 185 -12.08 -26.43 -4.17
C THR A 185 -12.85 -27.24 -3.13
N GLY A 186 -14.15 -26.97 -3.05
CA GLY A 186 -15.10 -27.80 -2.31
C GLY A 186 -15.00 -29.22 -2.84
N VAL A 187 -14.36 -30.09 -2.09
CA VAL A 187 -14.50 -31.53 -2.28
C VAL A 187 -15.92 -31.87 -1.83
N CYS A 188 -16.82 -31.95 -2.78
CA CYS A 188 -18.13 -32.55 -2.61
C CYS A 188 -17.88 -34.05 -2.39
N GLY A 189 -17.80 -34.48 -1.13
CA GLY A 189 -17.77 -35.88 -0.76
C GLY A 189 -19.15 -36.49 -0.92
N THR A 190 -19.36 -37.16 -2.05
CA THR A 190 -20.51 -38.05 -2.23
C THR A 190 -20.29 -39.28 -1.31
N ARG A 191 -21.11 -39.40 -0.27
CA ARG A 191 -21.22 -40.67 0.46
C ARG A 191 -22.18 -41.56 -0.35
N ALA A 192 -21.68 -42.73 -0.67
CA ALA A 192 -22.47 -43.89 -1.06
C ALA A 192 -23.17 -44.51 0.16
#